data_328ff87e493f0e1a7b0d1de300cd941d
#
_entry.id   328ff87e493f0e1a7b0d1de300cd941d
#
_cell.length_a   1.000
_cell.length_b   1.000
_cell.length_c   1.000
_cell.angle_alpha   90.00
_cell.angle_beta   90.00
_cell.angle_gamma   90.00
#
_symmetry.space_group_name_H-M   'P 1'
#
loop_
_entity.id
_entity.type
_entity.pdbx_description
1 polymer ?
#
loop_
_entity_poly.entity_id
_entity_poly.type
_entity_poly.pdbx_seq_one_letter_code
_entity_poly.pdbx_strand_id
1 'polypeptide(L)'
;MDGAVARATQKTDFGGYLDIAADFLFYGAIPLAFVLSDPAGNGAAGAFLLASFYFNGTSFLGYAILAEKHGDKTDAQGQKSLYYSNGILEGTETIVFFVILCLLPHLFTPLAWVFGALCFATATLRIYAAKQIYTT
;
A
#
# COMPACT_ATOMS: atom_id res chain seq x y z
N MET A 1 5.20 -10.64 -11.43
CA MET A 1 6.25 -11.08 -12.37
C MET A 1 7.12 -12.14 -11.74
N ASP A 2 7.49 -13.11 -12.51
CA ASP A 2 8.38 -14.17 -12.04
C ASP A 2 9.75 -13.58 -11.70
N GLY A 3 10.27 -13.92 -10.53
CA GLY A 3 11.57 -13.44 -10.10
C GLY A 3 12.71 -13.89 -11.00
N ALA A 4 12.59 -15.10 -11.57
CA ALA A 4 13.60 -15.57 -12.48
C ALA A 4 13.63 -14.73 -13.75
N VAL A 5 12.48 -14.39 -14.28
CA VAL A 5 12.40 -13.53 -15.45
C VAL A 5 12.94 -12.14 -15.13
N ALA A 6 12.59 -11.60 -13.97
CA ALA A 6 13.09 -10.29 -13.58
C ALA A 6 14.61 -10.27 -13.48
N ARG A 7 15.19 -11.32 -12.92
CA ARG A 7 16.64 -11.39 -12.81
C ARG A 7 17.28 -11.59 -14.17
N ALA A 8 16.68 -12.43 -15.02
CA ALA A 8 17.24 -12.71 -16.32
C ALA A 8 17.24 -11.48 -17.22
N THR A 9 16.20 -10.64 -17.09
CA THR A 9 16.07 -9.44 -17.90
C THR A 9 16.71 -8.23 -17.24
N GLN A 10 17.16 -8.38 -16.00
CA GLN A 10 17.67 -7.28 -15.19
C GLN A 10 16.58 -6.25 -14.92
N LYS A 11 16.27 -6.07 -13.65
CA LYS A 11 15.25 -5.11 -13.26
C LYS A 11 15.62 -3.73 -13.76
N THR A 12 14.69 -3.09 -14.45
CA THR A 12 14.88 -1.74 -14.93
C THR A 12 14.12 -0.78 -14.04
N ASP A 13 14.54 0.48 -14.08
CA ASP A 13 13.82 1.51 -13.33
C ASP A 13 12.39 1.62 -13.82
N PHE A 14 12.18 1.52 -15.12
CA PHE A 14 10.83 1.58 -15.66
C PHE A 14 9.98 0.39 -15.18
N GLY A 15 10.58 -0.80 -15.12
CA GLY A 15 9.87 -1.97 -14.62
C GLY A 15 9.40 -1.80 -13.20
N GLY A 16 10.26 -1.25 -12.35
CA GLY A 16 9.88 -0.97 -10.97
C GLY A 16 8.77 0.06 -10.87
N TYR A 17 8.86 1.09 -11.66
CA TYR A 17 7.82 2.11 -11.71
C TYR A 17 6.50 1.52 -12.18
N LEU A 18 6.53 0.69 -13.21
CA LEU A 18 5.33 0.06 -13.74
C LEU A 18 4.69 -0.86 -12.71
N ASP A 19 5.50 -1.60 -11.95
CA ASP A 19 4.98 -2.47 -10.90
C ASP A 19 4.21 -1.67 -9.86
N ILE A 20 4.76 -0.53 -9.45
CA ILE A 20 4.10 0.32 -8.47
C ILE A 20 2.77 0.84 -9.03
N ALA A 21 2.80 1.31 -10.27
CA ALA A 21 1.59 1.85 -10.89
C ALA A 21 0.51 0.76 -11.02
N ALA A 22 0.91 -0.45 -11.39
CA ALA A 22 -0.03 -1.55 -11.52
C ALA A 22 -0.62 -1.95 -10.17
N ASP A 23 0.20 -1.97 -9.12
CA ASP A 23 -0.28 -2.28 -7.78
C ASP A 23 -1.33 -1.27 -7.33
N PHE A 24 -1.08 0.01 -7.53
CA PHE A 24 -2.05 1.02 -7.10
C PHE A 24 -3.31 1.00 -7.94
N LEU A 25 -3.18 0.68 -9.21
CA LEU A 25 -4.39 0.49 -10.03
C LEU A 25 -5.25 -0.64 -9.47
N PHE A 26 -4.62 -1.75 -9.12
CA PHE A 26 -5.33 -2.88 -8.55
C PHE A 26 -5.97 -2.51 -7.21
N TYR A 27 -5.23 -1.79 -6.37
CA TYR A 27 -5.75 -1.38 -5.07
C TYR A 27 -6.95 -0.46 -5.19
N GLY A 28 -7.03 0.33 -6.25
CA GLY A 28 -8.18 1.18 -6.49
C GLY A 28 -9.33 0.45 -7.17
N ALA A 29 -9.01 -0.48 -8.07
CA ALA A 29 -10.02 -1.15 -8.87
C ALA A 29 -10.92 -2.08 -8.03
N ILE A 30 -10.35 -2.76 -7.06
CA ILE A 30 -11.14 -3.69 -6.25
C ILE A 30 -12.19 -2.98 -5.41
N PRO A 31 -11.85 -1.94 -4.62
CA PRO A 31 -12.89 -1.20 -3.91
C PRO A 31 -13.90 -0.55 -4.85
N LEU A 32 -13.44 -0.06 -5.99
CA LEU A 32 -14.34 0.54 -6.97
C LEU A 32 -15.40 -0.47 -7.42
N ALA A 33 -14.99 -1.70 -7.69
CA ALA A 33 -15.93 -2.73 -8.11
C ALA A 33 -17.00 -2.98 -7.04
N PHE A 34 -16.62 -3.01 -5.78
CA PHE A 34 -17.59 -3.19 -4.70
C PHE A 34 -18.54 -1.99 -4.59
N VAL A 35 -18.02 -0.77 -4.78
CA VAL A 35 -18.88 0.41 -4.77
C VAL A 35 -19.87 0.36 -5.92
N LEU A 36 -19.40 -0.01 -7.11
CA LEU A 36 -20.29 -0.07 -8.27
C LEU A 36 -21.35 -1.16 -8.13
N SER A 37 -21.04 -2.26 -7.42
CA SER A 37 -22.01 -3.33 -7.23
C SER A 37 -23.16 -2.91 -6.31
N ASP A 38 -22.90 -1.99 -5.38
CA ASP A 38 -23.93 -1.50 -4.45
C ASP A 38 -23.56 -0.09 -4.02
N PRO A 39 -23.78 0.91 -4.87
CA PRO A 39 -23.36 2.26 -4.53
C PRO A 39 -23.98 2.81 -3.25
N ALA A 40 -25.25 2.49 -3.00
CA ALA A 40 -25.92 2.98 -1.80
C ALA A 40 -25.34 2.37 -0.53
N GLY A 41 -25.08 1.07 -0.55
CA GLY A 41 -24.59 0.38 0.63
C GLY A 41 -23.09 0.51 0.83
N ASN A 42 -22.33 0.48 -0.26
CA ASN A 42 -20.87 0.42 -0.18
C ASN A 42 -20.15 1.73 -0.47
N GLY A 43 -20.90 2.75 -0.89
CA GLY A 43 -20.28 3.98 -1.36
C GLY A 43 -19.40 4.68 -0.34
N ALA A 44 -19.93 4.92 0.86
CA ALA A 44 -19.17 5.64 1.87
C ALA A 44 -17.97 4.83 2.36
N ALA A 45 -18.18 3.53 2.60
CA ALA A 45 -17.09 2.67 3.06
C ALA A 45 -16.01 2.54 2.00
N GLY A 46 -16.43 2.39 0.73
CA GLY A 46 -15.48 2.31 -0.37
C GLY A 46 -14.68 3.58 -0.55
N ALA A 47 -15.34 4.73 -0.43
CA ALA A 47 -14.64 6.01 -0.51
C ALA A 47 -13.64 6.15 0.62
N PHE A 48 -14.02 5.76 1.84
CA PHE A 48 -13.10 5.81 2.98
C PHE A 48 -11.90 4.89 2.75
N LEU A 49 -12.16 3.69 2.26
CA LEU A 49 -11.08 2.75 1.97
C LEU A 49 -10.12 3.31 0.93
N LEU A 50 -10.67 3.90 -0.15
CA LEU A 50 -9.83 4.50 -1.18
C LEU A 50 -9.01 5.66 -0.63
N ALA A 51 -9.63 6.50 0.21
CA ALA A 51 -8.90 7.59 0.84
C ALA A 51 -7.76 7.07 1.70
N SER A 52 -8.00 5.98 2.44
CA SER A 52 -6.96 5.38 3.26
C SER A 52 -5.83 4.82 2.43
N PHE A 53 -6.15 4.20 1.29
CA PHE A 53 -5.13 3.69 0.37
C PHE A 53 -4.32 4.83 -0.22
N TYR A 54 -4.98 5.92 -0.54
CA TYR A 54 -4.31 7.09 -1.10
C TYR A 54 -3.29 7.65 -0.11
N PHE A 55 -3.70 7.82 1.13
CA PHE A 55 -2.82 8.33 2.17
C PHE A 55 -1.71 7.36 2.50
N ASN A 56 -2.05 6.08 2.64
CA ASN A 56 -1.06 5.05 2.92
C ASN A 56 -0.04 4.94 1.79
N GLY A 57 -0.53 4.94 0.55
CA GLY A 57 0.36 4.87 -0.61
C GLY A 57 1.28 6.06 -0.70
N THR A 58 0.76 7.26 -0.44
CA THR A 58 1.57 8.47 -0.46
C THR A 58 2.66 8.42 0.61
N SER A 59 2.31 7.95 1.81
CA SER A 59 3.31 7.84 2.88
C SER A 59 4.38 6.81 2.54
N PHE A 60 3.99 5.73 1.89
CA PHE A 60 4.95 4.70 1.47
C PHE A 60 5.92 5.25 0.42
N LEU A 61 5.37 5.88 -0.61
CA LEU A 61 6.22 6.41 -1.68
C LEU A 61 7.09 7.56 -1.19
N GLY A 62 6.54 8.42 -0.33
CA GLY A 62 7.32 9.50 0.26
C GLY A 62 8.45 8.99 1.12
N TYR A 63 8.19 7.94 1.88
CA TYR A 63 9.24 7.33 2.70
C TYR A 63 10.35 6.78 1.81
N ALA A 64 9.98 6.12 0.71
CA ALA A 64 10.96 5.58 -0.22
C ALA A 64 11.80 6.69 -0.83
N ILE A 65 11.19 7.83 -1.14
CA ILE A 65 11.92 8.99 -1.67
C ILE A 65 12.93 9.50 -0.65
N LEU A 66 12.51 9.61 0.62
CA LEU A 66 13.42 10.07 1.67
C LEU A 66 14.58 9.10 1.86
N ALA A 67 14.29 7.81 1.84
CA ALA A 67 15.34 6.80 2.00
C ALA A 67 16.35 6.90 0.87
N GLU A 68 15.88 7.06 -0.35
CA GLU A 68 16.77 7.18 -1.50
C GLU A 68 17.58 8.48 -1.43
N LYS A 69 16.93 9.58 -1.05
CA LYS A 69 17.59 10.87 -0.97
C LYS A 69 18.73 10.87 0.04
N HIS A 70 18.55 10.14 1.13
CA HIS A 70 19.56 10.09 2.18
C HIS A 70 20.54 8.92 2.00
N GLY A 71 20.42 8.19 0.91
CA GLY A 71 21.34 7.11 0.59
C GLY A 71 21.27 5.94 1.54
N ASP A 72 20.09 5.62 2.04
CA ASP A 72 19.91 4.54 3.01
C ASP A 72 19.98 3.19 2.30
N LYS A 73 21.17 2.85 1.83
CA LYS A 73 21.39 1.60 1.11
C LYS A 73 22.34 0.67 1.83
N THR A 74 22.81 1.06 3.01
CA THR A 74 23.62 0.15 3.83
C THR A 74 22.72 -0.94 4.36
N ASP A 75 23.31 -2.09 4.64
CA ASP A 75 22.51 -3.25 5.01
C ASP A 75 21.61 -2.97 6.20
N ALA A 76 22.16 -2.45 7.28
CA ALA A 76 21.37 -2.24 8.49
C ALA A 76 20.33 -1.14 8.29
N GLN A 77 20.77 -0.03 7.71
CA GLN A 77 19.89 1.12 7.53
C GLN A 77 18.86 0.84 6.45
N GLY A 78 19.29 0.22 5.37
CA GLY A 78 18.38 -0.11 4.29
C GLY A 78 17.31 -1.10 4.70
N GLN A 79 17.68 -2.09 5.50
CA GLN A 79 16.70 -3.05 6.00
C GLN A 79 15.71 -2.40 6.94
N LYS A 80 16.17 -1.49 7.77
CA LYS A 80 15.29 -0.79 8.69
C LYS A 80 14.32 0.10 7.93
N SER A 81 14.81 0.81 6.93
CA SER A 81 13.95 1.64 6.10
C SER A 81 12.91 0.80 5.38
N LEU A 82 13.33 -0.34 4.83
CA LEU A 82 12.42 -1.24 4.14
C LEU A 82 11.37 -1.78 5.09
N TYR A 83 11.78 -2.14 6.31
CA TYR A 83 10.85 -2.62 7.31
C TYR A 83 9.77 -1.59 7.61
N TYR A 84 10.17 -0.34 7.85
CA TYR A 84 9.21 0.71 8.16
C TYR A 84 8.35 1.07 6.96
N SER A 85 8.91 1.10 5.76
CA SER A 85 8.14 1.45 4.59
C SER A 85 7.11 0.37 4.25
N ASN A 86 7.42 -0.90 4.54
CA ASN A 86 6.46 -1.97 4.33
C ASN A 86 5.31 -1.92 5.34
N GLY A 87 5.61 -1.50 6.56
CA GLY A 87 4.57 -1.30 7.55
C GLY A 87 3.79 -2.55 7.90
N ILE A 88 2.63 -2.36 8.49
CA ILE A 88 1.76 -3.47 8.90
C ILE A 88 0.89 -3.92 7.74
N LEU A 89 0.31 -2.95 7.02
CA LEU A 89 -0.63 -3.24 5.93
C LEU A 89 0.06 -2.97 4.62
N GLU A 90 0.72 -3.98 4.11
CA GLU A 90 1.43 -3.91 2.85
C GLU A 90 0.86 -4.90 1.85
N GLY A 91 1.55 -5.10 0.74
CA GLY A 91 1.01 -5.85 -0.38
C GLY A 91 0.33 -7.15 -0.01
N THR A 92 1.01 -7.99 0.78
CA THR A 92 0.45 -9.29 1.13
C THR A 92 -0.83 -9.16 1.93
N GLU A 93 -0.82 -8.29 2.93
CA GLU A 93 -2.00 -8.09 3.77
C GLU A 93 -3.16 -7.53 2.96
N THR A 94 -2.88 -6.62 2.05
CA THR A 94 -3.91 -6.05 1.20
C THR A 94 -4.51 -7.11 0.28
N ILE A 95 -3.70 -7.97 -0.28
CA ILE A 95 -4.19 -9.03 -1.16
C ILE A 95 -5.04 -10.02 -0.37
N VAL A 96 -4.60 -10.39 0.83
CA VAL A 96 -5.41 -11.26 1.69
C VAL A 96 -6.74 -10.59 2.00
N PHE A 97 -6.72 -9.30 2.30
CA PHE A 97 -7.96 -8.56 2.56
C PHE A 97 -8.90 -8.60 1.35
N PHE A 98 -8.35 -8.40 0.15
CA PHE A 98 -9.18 -8.45 -1.05
C PHE A 98 -9.77 -9.83 -1.29
N VAL A 99 -9.00 -10.89 -1.01
CA VAL A 99 -9.51 -12.24 -1.12
C VAL A 99 -10.67 -12.46 -0.15
N ILE A 100 -10.51 -11.98 1.08
CA ILE A 100 -11.57 -12.07 2.08
C ILE A 100 -12.82 -11.33 1.60
N LEU A 101 -12.66 -10.16 1.03
CA LEU A 101 -13.80 -9.41 0.50
C LEU A 101 -14.51 -10.16 -0.61
N CYS A 102 -13.77 -10.84 -1.48
CA CYS A 102 -14.38 -11.62 -2.55
C CYS A 102 -15.14 -12.81 -2.02
N LEU A 103 -14.65 -13.42 -0.95
CA LEU A 103 -15.33 -14.56 -0.33
C LEU A 103 -16.52 -14.12 0.51
N LEU A 104 -16.47 -12.94 1.08
CA LEU A 104 -17.52 -12.42 1.97
C LEU A 104 -17.94 -11.02 1.50
N PRO A 105 -18.48 -10.90 0.28
CA PRO A 105 -18.80 -9.57 -0.26
C PRO A 105 -19.84 -8.81 0.54
N HIS A 106 -20.71 -9.53 1.25
CA HIS A 106 -21.73 -8.89 2.08
C HIS A 106 -21.15 -8.19 3.29
N LEU A 107 -19.89 -8.44 3.61
CA LEU A 107 -19.22 -7.79 4.74
C LEU A 107 -18.31 -6.64 4.29
N PHE A 108 -18.42 -6.22 3.02
CA PHE A 108 -17.53 -5.19 2.51
C PHE A 108 -17.55 -3.93 3.38
N THR A 109 -18.74 -3.44 3.74
CA THR A 109 -18.85 -2.16 4.46
C THR A 109 -18.10 -2.18 5.80
N PRO A 110 -18.38 -3.12 6.73
CA PRO A 110 -17.64 -3.11 7.99
C PRO A 110 -16.16 -3.41 7.80
N LEU A 111 -15.82 -4.31 6.90
CA LEU A 111 -14.41 -4.64 6.68
C LEU A 111 -13.65 -3.48 6.08
N ALA A 112 -14.29 -2.74 5.17
CA ALA A 112 -13.64 -1.56 4.58
C ALA A 112 -13.38 -0.49 5.62
N TRP A 113 -14.31 -0.25 6.53
CA TRP A 113 -14.08 0.71 7.60
C TRP A 113 -12.92 0.30 8.50
N VAL A 114 -12.86 -0.97 8.88
CA VAL A 114 -11.79 -1.46 9.75
C VAL A 114 -10.44 -1.40 9.04
N PHE A 115 -10.37 -1.95 7.85
CA PHE A 115 -9.11 -1.99 7.12
C PHE A 115 -8.63 -0.59 6.77
N GLY A 116 -9.55 0.28 6.38
CA GLY A 116 -9.21 1.68 6.09
C GLY A 116 -8.64 2.38 7.30
N ALA A 117 -9.25 2.15 8.47
CA ALA A 117 -8.73 2.73 9.70
C ALA A 117 -7.31 2.23 10.00
N LEU A 118 -7.07 0.93 9.76
CA LEU A 118 -5.72 0.38 9.93
C LEU A 118 -4.73 0.98 8.94
N CYS A 119 -5.18 1.25 7.72
CA CYS A 119 -4.31 1.91 6.73
C CYS A 119 -3.95 3.32 7.17
N PHE A 120 -4.91 4.07 7.70
CA PHE A 120 -4.63 5.39 8.23
C PHE A 120 -3.64 5.32 9.40
N ALA A 121 -3.81 4.34 10.28
CA ALA A 121 -2.88 4.16 11.40
C ALA A 121 -1.49 3.81 10.90
N THR A 122 -1.39 2.90 9.92
CA THR A 122 -0.11 2.51 9.36
C THR A 122 0.59 3.69 8.72
N ALA A 123 -0.14 4.49 7.95
CA ALA A 123 0.44 5.66 7.30
C ALA A 123 0.95 6.67 8.33
N THR A 124 0.17 6.90 9.38
CA THR A 124 0.55 7.82 10.43
C THR A 124 1.82 7.35 11.14
N LEU A 125 1.89 6.06 11.46
CA LEU A 125 3.09 5.51 12.09
C LEU A 125 4.30 5.60 11.17
N ARG A 126 4.10 5.39 9.87
CA ARG A 126 5.21 5.51 8.91
C ARG A 126 5.70 6.94 8.83
N ILE A 127 4.79 7.90 8.85
CA ILE A 127 5.18 9.31 8.83
C ILE A 127 5.93 9.67 10.10
N TYR A 128 5.48 9.17 11.24
CA TYR A 128 6.19 9.39 12.50
C TYR A 128 7.58 8.78 12.46
N ALA A 129 7.71 7.56 11.93
CA ALA A 129 9.00 6.92 11.80
C ALA A 129 9.94 7.73 10.89
N ALA A 130 9.40 8.25 9.80
CA ALA A 130 10.19 9.08 8.90
C ALA A 130 10.67 10.34 9.60
N LYS A 131 9.83 10.93 10.42
CA LYS A 131 10.22 12.11 11.18
C LYS A 131 11.39 11.79 12.12
N GLN A 132 11.34 10.65 12.79
CA GLN A 132 12.40 10.25 13.71
C GLN A 132 13.72 10.00 12.97
N ILE A 133 13.65 9.45 11.77
CA ILE A 133 14.84 9.04 11.04
C ILE A 133 15.42 10.18 10.22
N TYR A 134 14.56 11.01 9.61
CA TYR A 134 14.98 11.95 8.58
C TYR A 134 14.82 13.41 8.97
N THR A 135 14.73 13.73 10.25
CA THR A 135 14.57 15.11 10.71
C THR A 135 15.92 15.76 11.00
N THR A 136 16.81 15.82 10.09
CA THR A 136 18.08 16.53 10.35
C THR A 136 18.44 17.48 9.21
#